data_5d094b0df6b70ddc3761bc70d3b7de9c
#
_entry.id   5d094b0df6b70ddc3761bc70d3b7de9c
#
_cell.length_a   1.000
_cell.length_b   1.000
_cell.length_c   1.000
_cell.angle_alpha   90.00
_cell.angle_beta   90.00
_cell.angle_gamma   90.00
#
_symmetry.space_group_name_H-M   'P 1'
#
loop_
_entity.id
_entity.type
_entity.pdbx_description
1 polymer ?
#
loop_
_entity_poly.entity_id
_entity_poly.type
_entity_poly.pdbx_seq_one_letter_code
_entity_poly.pdbx_strand_id
1 'polypeptide(L)'
;EILCSDWSSDVCSSDLVRLVWHKLYGAWNVACMEYKKLIRSTKMIILAMFLIFVNIQIITPLKQCAIDMDAKLSYFEPFIAAGNSGMVLLILPLFYLTMMADYPQEDESTRFYRIRCTKVMWVGGELIFASMSAVSLAVFSVASTAILIIPKGQWIFHFSDATTKYLSVYPDRTGDAVVQLLPINLYNQVTLPVAVRETFLLLVLYFFLLALVLLLSSLVGHKGIGIIMDGFLVVGGTILCAARSQIQWLFPMAHTIPWLHYSEYYRKQVFPIIGSYLYFVAIDIILILLCLTVGVKHRKV
;
A
#
# COMPACT_ATOMS: atom_id res chain seq x y z
N GLU A 1 45.64 -9.97 46.54
CA GLU A 1 44.38 -10.74 46.40
C GLU A 1 43.22 -9.78 46.58
N ILE A 2 42.71 -9.22 45.47
CA ILE A 2 41.42 -8.54 45.42
C ILE A 2 40.55 -9.39 44.52
N LEU A 3 39.66 -10.11 45.17
CA LEU A 3 38.60 -10.92 44.59
C LEU A 3 37.75 -10.13 43.59
N CYS A 4 37.87 -10.51 42.33
CA CYS A 4 36.96 -10.17 41.27
C CYS A 4 35.78 -11.14 41.36
N SER A 5 34.83 -10.87 42.24
CA SER A 5 33.57 -11.60 42.30
C SER A 5 32.41 -10.58 42.34
N ASP A 6 31.40 -10.93 41.59
CA ASP A 6 30.09 -10.34 41.46
C ASP A 6 29.91 -9.34 40.29
N TRP A 7 30.07 -9.87 39.09
CA TRP A 7 29.15 -9.47 38.05
C TRP A 7 27.82 -10.19 38.31
N SER A 8 27.03 -9.61 39.22
CA SER A 8 25.64 -10.05 39.42
C SER A 8 24.88 -9.82 38.13
N SER A 9 24.41 -10.91 37.58
CA SER A 9 23.55 -11.00 36.41
C SER A 9 22.13 -10.46 36.64
N ASP A 10 21.97 -9.50 37.52
CA ASP A 10 20.74 -8.77 37.75
C ASP A 10 20.71 -7.51 36.92
N VAL A 11 20.82 -7.68 35.61
CA VAL A 11 20.17 -6.70 34.70
C VAL A 11 18.70 -6.95 34.92
N CYS A 12 18.12 -6.15 35.82
CA CYS A 12 16.71 -6.20 36.16
C CYS A 12 15.89 -6.17 34.85
N SER A 13 14.97 -7.10 34.70
CA SER A 13 14.04 -7.14 33.56
C SER A 13 13.37 -5.78 33.31
N SER A 14 13.23 -4.96 34.35
CA SER A 14 12.79 -3.56 34.30
C SER A 14 13.71 -2.64 33.49
N ASP A 15 15.04 -2.84 33.55
CA ASP A 15 15.99 -1.99 32.82
C ASP A 15 16.02 -2.36 31.31
N LEU A 16 15.87 -3.63 31.02
CA LEU A 16 15.71 -4.10 29.62
C LEU A 16 14.44 -3.55 28.98
N VAL A 17 13.32 -3.59 29.71
CA VAL A 17 12.04 -3.02 29.27
C VAL A 17 12.17 -1.52 29.06
N ARG A 18 12.77 -0.78 30.01
CA ARG A 18 13.03 0.66 29.86
C ARG A 18 13.89 0.97 28.64
N LEU A 19 14.96 0.21 28.40
CA LEU A 19 15.82 0.39 27.25
C LEU A 19 15.08 0.17 25.91
N VAL A 20 14.24 -0.88 25.86
CA VAL A 20 13.40 -1.17 24.68
C VAL A 20 12.40 -0.04 24.44
N TRP A 21 11.68 0.40 25.48
CA TRP A 21 10.74 1.52 25.40
C TRP A 21 11.41 2.81 24.94
N HIS A 22 12.60 3.13 25.46
CA HIS A 22 13.35 4.30 25.03
C HIS A 22 13.73 4.23 23.55
N LYS A 23 14.15 3.06 23.04
CA LYS A 23 14.45 2.83 21.62
C LYS A 23 13.21 2.95 20.75
N LEU A 24 12.09 2.37 21.16
CA LEU A 24 10.81 2.47 20.43
C LEU A 24 10.30 3.90 20.39
N TYR A 25 10.34 4.61 21.51
CA TYR A 25 9.93 6.01 21.57
C TYR A 25 10.80 6.90 20.68
N GLY A 26 12.12 6.67 20.67
CA GLY A 26 13.03 7.38 19.77
C GLY A 26 12.74 7.09 18.29
N ALA A 27 12.49 5.84 17.92
CA ALA A 27 12.10 5.46 16.58
C ALA A 27 10.76 6.10 16.15
N TRP A 28 9.76 6.10 17.06
CA TRP A 28 8.48 6.76 16.82
C TRP A 28 8.63 8.26 16.56
N ASN A 29 9.49 8.97 17.32
CA ASN A 29 9.75 10.39 17.13
C ASN A 29 10.38 10.67 15.76
N VAL A 30 11.31 9.82 15.31
CA VAL A 30 11.88 9.91 13.95
C VAL A 30 10.79 9.75 12.90
N ALA A 31 9.94 8.72 13.02
CA ALA A 31 8.83 8.48 12.09
C ALA A 31 7.86 9.66 12.02
N CYS A 32 7.45 10.20 13.17
CA CYS A 32 6.54 11.35 13.24
C CYS A 32 7.15 12.61 12.60
N MET A 33 8.45 12.79 12.72
CA MET A 33 9.15 13.91 12.11
C MET A 33 9.17 13.79 10.57
N GLU A 34 9.55 12.62 10.06
CA GLU A 34 9.54 12.35 8.61
C GLU A 34 8.12 12.49 8.03
N TYR A 35 7.12 12.00 8.76
CA TYR A 35 5.72 12.12 8.35
C TYR A 35 5.23 13.59 8.31
N LYS A 36 5.62 14.41 9.28
CA LYS A 36 5.32 15.86 9.26
C LYS A 36 5.97 16.56 8.08
N LYS A 37 7.20 16.18 7.71
CA LYS A 37 7.89 16.70 6.52
C LYS A 37 7.14 16.34 5.25
N LEU A 38 6.72 15.07 5.13
CA LEU A 38 5.93 14.60 3.99
C LEU A 38 4.66 15.43 3.81
N ILE A 39 3.87 15.60 4.87
CA ILE A 39 2.61 16.37 4.80
C ILE A 39 2.84 17.85 4.43
N ARG A 40 3.94 18.44 4.88
CA ARG A 40 4.27 19.85 4.56
C ARG A 40 4.96 20.02 3.22
N SER A 41 5.31 18.95 2.55
CA SER A 41 5.96 18.97 1.26
C SER A 41 5.02 19.45 0.16
N THR A 42 5.55 20.19 -0.81
CA THR A 42 4.83 20.54 -2.05
C THR A 42 4.40 19.31 -2.87
N LYS A 43 5.02 18.16 -2.62
CA LYS A 43 4.65 16.88 -3.24
C LYS A 43 3.23 16.42 -2.90
N MET A 44 2.60 16.98 -1.86
CA MET A 44 1.17 16.74 -1.56
C MET A 44 0.23 17.19 -2.67
N ILE A 45 0.68 18.06 -3.60
CA ILE A 45 -0.08 18.40 -4.82
C ILE A 45 -0.35 17.15 -5.67
N ILE A 46 0.52 16.14 -5.63
CA ILE A 46 0.34 14.87 -6.33
C ILE A 46 -0.95 14.16 -5.90
N LEU A 47 -1.34 14.28 -4.63
CA LEU A 47 -2.62 13.73 -4.15
C LEU A 47 -3.83 14.42 -4.81
N ALA A 48 -3.76 15.72 -5.05
CA ALA A 48 -4.81 16.44 -5.77
C ALA A 48 -4.91 15.96 -7.23
N MET A 49 -3.77 15.75 -7.89
CA MET A 49 -3.74 15.16 -9.25
C MET A 49 -4.34 13.75 -9.25
N PHE A 50 -4.05 12.94 -8.24
CA PHE A 50 -4.63 11.61 -8.07
C PHE A 50 -6.17 11.68 -7.93
N LEU A 51 -6.70 12.62 -7.16
CA LEU A 51 -8.14 12.82 -7.01
C LEU A 51 -8.82 13.11 -8.36
N ILE A 52 -8.23 13.99 -9.16
CA ILE A 52 -8.75 14.32 -10.49
C ILE A 52 -8.74 13.07 -11.38
N PHE A 53 -7.65 12.32 -11.37
CA PHE A 53 -7.50 11.10 -12.15
C PHE A 53 -8.54 10.04 -11.76
N VAL A 54 -8.69 9.75 -10.46
CA VAL A 54 -9.69 8.79 -9.96
C VAL A 54 -11.12 9.24 -10.28
N ASN A 55 -11.40 10.54 -10.20
CA ASN A 55 -12.72 11.05 -10.54
C ASN A 55 -13.06 10.77 -12.02
N ILE A 56 -12.12 10.97 -12.92
CA ILE A 56 -12.34 10.74 -14.35
C ILE A 56 -12.44 9.24 -14.66
N GLN A 57 -11.53 8.43 -14.14
CA GLN A 57 -11.39 7.01 -14.51
C GLN A 57 -12.37 6.07 -13.79
N ILE A 58 -12.75 6.40 -12.57
CA ILE A 58 -13.54 5.50 -11.70
C ILE A 58 -14.89 6.11 -11.36
N ILE A 59 -14.91 7.33 -10.83
CA ILE A 59 -16.13 7.91 -10.26
C ILE A 59 -17.13 8.29 -11.34
N THR A 60 -16.67 8.90 -12.44
CA THR A 60 -17.56 9.34 -13.53
C THR A 60 -18.28 8.15 -14.19
N PRO A 61 -17.59 7.05 -14.59
CA PRO A 61 -18.27 5.88 -15.13
C PRO A 61 -19.24 5.23 -14.14
N LEU A 62 -18.86 5.14 -12.85
CA LEU A 62 -19.75 4.58 -11.82
C LEU A 62 -20.99 5.45 -11.58
N LYS A 63 -20.84 6.78 -11.58
CA LYS A 63 -21.99 7.70 -11.50
C LYS A 63 -22.92 7.55 -12.69
N GLN A 64 -22.38 7.38 -13.89
CA GLN A 64 -23.20 7.16 -15.08
C GLN A 64 -24.00 5.86 -14.98
N CYS A 65 -23.36 4.77 -14.53
CA CYS A 65 -24.04 3.51 -14.25
C CYS A 65 -25.19 3.68 -13.24
N ALA A 66 -24.96 4.42 -12.15
CA ALA A 66 -25.98 4.71 -11.14
C ALA A 66 -27.15 5.52 -11.70
N ILE A 67 -26.88 6.42 -12.67
CA ILE A 67 -27.92 7.20 -13.36
C ILE A 67 -28.71 6.30 -14.31
N ASP A 68 -28.03 5.50 -15.14
CA ASP A 68 -28.65 4.62 -16.13
C ASP A 68 -29.56 3.57 -15.46
N MET A 69 -29.17 3.08 -14.27
CA MET A 69 -29.92 2.10 -13.48
C MET A 69 -30.96 2.71 -12.53
N ASP A 70 -31.01 4.05 -12.42
CA ASP A 70 -31.77 4.78 -11.39
C ASP A 70 -31.57 4.19 -9.97
N ALA A 71 -30.35 3.79 -9.66
CA ALA A 71 -30.01 3.12 -8.43
C ALA A 71 -28.82 3.83 -7.73
N LYS A 72 -28.64 3.56 -6.44
CA LYS A 72 -27.53 4.08 -5.65
C LYS A 72 -26.44 3.05 -5.54
N LEU A 73 -25.17 3.50 -5.48
CA LEU A 73 -23.98 2.68 -5.26
C LEU A 73 -23.61 2.62 -3.78
N SER A 74 -22.89 1.57 -3.37
CA SER A 74 -22.22 1.58 -2.07
C SER A 74 -21.06 2.57 -2.06
N TYR A 75 -20.81 3.24 -0.94
CA TYR A 75 -19.64 4.11 -0.76
C TYR A 75 -18.30 3.39 -0.96
N PHE A 76 -18.28 2.08 -0.82
CA PHE A 76 -17.07 1.26 -0.92
C PHE A 76 -16.82 0.67 -2.31
N GLU A 77 -17.82 0.59 -3.17
CA GLU A 77 -17.65 0.07 -4.53
C GLU A 77 -16.62 0.83 -5.37
N PRO A 78 -16.57 2.18 -5.32
CA PRO A 78 -15.55 2.91 -6.05
C PRO A 78 -14.12 2.61 -5.61
N PHE A 79 -13.90 2.32 -4.32
CA PHE A 79 -12.59 1.92 -3.82
C PHE A 79 -12.19 0.54 -4.35
N ILE A 80 -13.11 -0.43 -4.36
CA ILE A 80 -12.86 -1.75 -4.95
C ILE A 80 -12.60 -1.62 -6.45
N ALA A 81 -13.38 -0.81 -7.16
CA ALA A 81 -13.19 -0.53 -8.57
C ALA A 81 -11.81 0.09 -8.85
N ALA A 82 -11.35 1.02 -8.00
CA ALA A 82 -10.01 1.58 -8.09
C ALA A 82 -8.92 0.52 -7.86
N GLY A 83 -9.08 -0.37 -6.87
CA GLY A 83 -8.18 -1.48 -6.62
C GLY A 83 -8.18 -2.58 -7.69
N ASN A 84 -9.22 -2.63 -8.51
CA ASN A 84 -9.32 -3.55 -9.65
C ASN A 84 -8.88 -2.93 -10.98
N SER A 85 -8.74 -1.61 -11.04
CA SER A 85 -8.34 -0.90 -12.25
C SER A 85 -6.84 -1.02 -12.48
N GLY A 86 -6.43 -1.70 -13.55
CA GLY A 86 -5.02 -1.77 -13.94
C GLY A 86 -4.39 -0.39 -14.17
N MET A 87 -5.17 0.59 -14.65
CA MET A 87 -4.73 1.96 -14.86
C MET A 87 -4.46 2.68 -13.54
N VAL A 88 -5.37 2.54 -12.54
CA VAL A 88 -5.18 3.12 -11.21
C VAL A 88 -4.02 2.47 -10.49
N LEU A 89 -3.89 1.15 -10.57
CA LEU A 89 -2.80 0.38 -9.97
C LEU A 89 -1.44 0.61 -10.66
N LEU A 90 -1.42 1.12 -11.89
CA LEU A 90 -0.19 1.63 -12.50
C LEU A 90 0.15 3.02 -11.96
N ILE A 91 -0.80 3.95 -11.97
CA ILE A 91 -0.55 5.37 -11.71
C ILE A 91 -0.40 5.67 -10.21
N LEU A 92 -1.20 5.02 -9.35
CA LEU A 92 -1.15 5.26 -7.90
C LEU A 92 0.21 4.91 -7.28
N PRO A 93 0.83 3.76 -7.58
CA PRO A 93 2.19 3.48 -7.11
C PRO A 93 3.24 4.44 -7.68
N LEU A 94 3.12 4.88 -8.93
CA LEU A 94 4.03 5.88 -9.50
C LEU A 94 3.90 7.23 -8.79
N PHE A 95 2.69 7.64 -8.41
CA PHE A 95 2.48 8.81 -7.56
C PHE A 95 3.11 8.61 -6.18
N TYR A 96 2.94 7.44 -5.57
CA TYR A 96 3.57 7.12 -4.30
C TYR A 96 5.10 7.19 -4.39
N LEU A 97 5.70 6.60 -5.42
CA LEU A 97 7.15 6.68 -5.66
C LEU A 97 7.63 8.13 -5.85
N THR A 98 6.86 8.96 -6.55
CA THR A 98 7.18 10.38 -6.72
C THR A 98 7.12 11.13 -5.39
N MET A 99 6.14 10.84 -4.52
CA MET A 99 6.07 11.40 -3.18
C MET A 99 7.26 10.96 -2.31
N MET A 100 7.67 9.69 -2.45
CA MET A 100 8.74 9.06 -1.68
C MET A 100 10.12 9.17 -2.34
N ALA A 101 10.27 9.89 -3.47
CA ALA A 101 11.52 9.94 -4.24
C ALA A 101 12.75 10.40 -3.43
N ASP A 102 12.55 11.26 -2.42
CA ASP A 102 13.64 11.72 -1.55
C ASP A 102 13.79 10.89 -0.27
N TYR A 103 13.00 9.81 -0.15
CA TYR A 103 13.00 8.98 1.05
C TYR A 103 14.24 8.06 1.14
N PRO A 104 14.83 7.94 2.34
CA PRO A 104 14.73 8.84 3.49
C PRO A 104 15.32 10.22 3.19
N GLN A 105 14.71 11.28 3.75
CA GLN A 105 15.14 12.65 3.50
C GLN A 105 16.48 12.94 4.19
N GLU A 106 17.41 13.59 3.48
CA GLU A 106 18.75 13.91 3.96
C GLU A 106 18.94 15.43 4.11
N ASP A 107 18.04 16.08 4.81
CA ASP A 107 18.14 17.50 5.13
C ASP A 107 18.95 17.76 6.43
N GLU A 108 19.22 19.02 6.71
CA GLU A 108 19.98 19.42 7.91
C GLU A 108 19.31 18.93 9.20
N SER A 109 17.97 18.96 9.27
CA SER A 109 17.23 18.49 10.44
C SER A 109 17.44 17.00 10.70
N THR A 110 17.47 16.18 9.64
CA THR A 110 17.75 14.75 9.72
C THR A 110 19.16 14.48 10.23
N ARG A 111 20.16 15.32 9.85
CA ARG A 111 21.54 15.18 10.36
C ARG A 111 21.59 15.39 11.88
N PHE A 112 20.87 16.37 12.43
CA PHE A 112 20.79 16.59 13.87
C PHE A 112 20.19 15.39 14.63
N TYR A 113 19.14 14.79 14.10
CA TYR A 113 18.54 13.61 14.71
C TYR A 113 19.46 12.38 14.63
N ARG A 114 20.16 12.22 13.52
CA ARG A 114 21.12 11.13 13.31
C ARG A 114 22.25 11.11 14.34
N ILE A 115 22.71 12.26 14.80
CA ILE A 115 23.76 12.37 15.84
C ILE A 115 23.21 11.94 17.21
N ARG A 116 21.92 12.20 17.47
CA ARG A 116 21.29 11.94 18.77
C ARG A 116 20.64 10.55 18.88
N CYS A 117 20.35 9.91 17.77
CA CYS A 117 19.70 8.59 17.74
C CYS A 117 20.70 7.49 17.43
N THR A 118 20.51 6.32 18.04
CA THR A 118 21.27 5.13 17.63
C THR A 118 20.87 4.71 16.22
N LYS A 119 21.75 4.01 15.50
CA LYS A 119 21.48 3.52 14.15
C LYS A 119 20.19 2.68 14.09
N VAL A 120 19.98 1.82 15.07
CA VAL A 120 18.77 0.97 15.15
C VAL A 120 17.51 1.81 15.35
N MET A 121 17.56 2.86 16.20
CA MET A 121 16.42 3.76 16.40
C MET A 121 16.07 4.51 15.11
N TRP A 122 17.08 4.94 14.36
CA TRP A 122 16.85 5.65 13.11
C TRP A 122 16.24 4.74 12.04
N VAL A 123 16.85 3.55 11.77
CA VAL A 123 16.30 2.59 10.81
C VAL A 123 14.89 2.13 11.22
N GLY A 124 14.69 1.86 12.52
CA GLY A 124 13.37 1.53 13.06
C GLY A 124 12.34 2.64 12.83
N GLY A 125 12.76 3.91 12.99
CA GLY A 125 11.91 5.07 12.70
C GLY A 125 11.53 5.18 11.23
N GLU A 126 12.48 4.94 10.33
CA GLU A 126 12.21 4.90 8.89
C GLU A 126 11.23 3.76 8.53
N LEU A 127 11.39 2.57 9.10
CA LEU A 127 10.45 1.45 8.89
C LEU A 127 9.03 1.79 9.36
N ILE A 128 8.89 2.43 10.53
CA ILE A 128 7.60 2.90 11.04
C ILE A 128 7.02 3.97 10.10
N PHE A 129 7.82 4.92 9.63
CA PHE A 129 7.39 5.94 8.67
C PHE A 129 6.92 5.30 7.36
N ALA A 130 7.63 4.32 6.81
CA ALA A 130 7.23 3.57 5.62
C ALA A 130 5.84 2.92 5.80
N SER A 131 5.60 2.28 6.95
CA SER A 131 4.29 1.68 7.25
C SER A 131 3.19 2.75 7.39
N MET A 132 3.47 3.87 8.08
CA MET A 132 2.53 4.98 8.23
C MET A 132 2.16 5.61 6.89
N SER A 133 3.13 5.80 5.99
CA SER A 133 2.89 6.38 4.66
C SER A 133 2.03 5.45 3.79
N ALA A 134 2.30 4.14 3.82
CA ALA A 134 1.52 3.12 3.10
C ALA A 134 0.06 3.08 3.58
N VAL A 135 -0.15 3.02 4.90
CA VAL A 135 -1.50 3.04 5.50
C VAL A 135 -2.22 4.34 5.17
N SER A 136 -1.54 5.48 5.28
CA SER A 136 -2.14 6.80 5.02
C SER A 136 -2.61 6.94 3.57
N LEU A 137 -1.85 6.43 2.60
CA LEU A 137 -2.24 6.48 1.19
C LEU A 137 -3.43 5.54 0.91
N ALA A 138 -3.47 4.36 1.51
CA ALA A 138 -4.60 3.45 1.39
C ALA A 138 -5.87 4.06 2.01
N VAL A 139 -5.78 4.66 3.22
CA VAL A 139 -6.89 5.38 3.86
C VAL A 139 -7.34 6.56 3.00
N PHE A 140 -6.41 7.33 2.45
CA PHE A 140 -6.71 8.44 1.55
C PHE A 140 -7.46 7.94 0.30
N SER A 141 -7.08 6.80 -0.28
CA SER A 141 -7.76 6.21 -1.44
C SER A 141 -9.20 5.80 -1.10
N VAL A 142 -9.45 5.19 0.06
CA VAL A 142 -10.81 4.88 0.53
C VAL A 142 -11.63 6.14 0.74
N ALA A 143 -11.08 7.11 1.48
CA ALA A 143 -11.80 8.34 1.82
C ALA A 143 -12.11 9.17 0.58
N SER A 144 -11.16 9.31 -0.34
CA SER A 144 -11.31 10.09 -1.57
C SER A 144 -12.39 9.51 -2.49
N THR A 145 -12.39 8.20 -2.70
CA THR A 145 -13.40 7.53 -3.54
C THR A 145 -14.79 7.60 -2.91
N ALA A 146 -14.90 7.44 -1.58
CA ALA A 146 -16.16 7.58 -0.86
C ALA A 146 -16.72 9.01 -0.91
N ILE A 147 -15.88 10.04 -0.74
CA ILE A 147 -16.29 11.44 -0.80
C ILE A 147 -16.76 11.79 -2.21
N LEU A 148 -16.05 11.36 -3.24
CA LEU A 148 -16.38 11.69 -4.62
C LEU A 148 -17.69 11.07 -5.11
N ILE A 149 -18.15 9.95 -4.51
CA ILE A 149 -19.41 9.29 -4.89
C ILE A 149 -20.62 9.75 -4.06
N ILE A 150 -20.46 10.64 -3.07
CA ILE A 150 -21.55 11.08 -2.16
C ILE A 150 -22.88 11.37 -2.87
N PRO A 151 -22.92 12.07 -4.03
CA PRO A 151 -24.19 12.42 -4.67
C PRO A 151 -25.04 11.21 -5.10
N LYS A 152 -24.42 10.07 -5.36
CA LYS A 152 -25.05 8.82 -5.80
C LYS A 152 -24.73 7.64 -4.87
N GLY A 153 -24.09 7.91 -3.72
CA GLY A 153 -23.70 6.93 -2.74
C GLY A 153 -24.76 6.63 -1.67
N GLN A 154 -24.72 5.42 -1.14
CA GLN A 154 -25.54 4.97 0.00
C GLN A 154 -24.71 4.05 0.91
N TRP A 155 -25.02 4.04 2.21
CA TRP A 155 -24.42 3.10 3.18
C TRP A 155 -25.09 1.72 3.05
N ILE A 156 -24.53 0.88 2.20
CA ILE A 156 -24.92 -0.53 2.01
C ILE A 156 -23.68 -1.40 2.12
N PHE A 157 -23.83 -2.57 2.77
CA PHE A 157 -22.74 -3.52 2.99
C PHE A 157 -22.78 -4.72 2.04
N HIS A 158 -23.52 -4.61 0.96
CA HIS A 158 -23.54 -5.55 -0.16
C HIS A 158 -23.31 -4.78 -1.46
N PHE A 159 -22.93 -5.49 -2.51
CA PHE A 159 -22.82 -4.88 -3.84
C PHE A 159 -24.18 -4.35 -4.28
N SER A 160 -24.21 -3.16 -4.84
CA SER A 160 -25.44 -2.48 -5.23
C SER A 160 -26.14 -3.17 -6.40
N ASP A 161 -27.43 -2.92 -6.52
CA ASP A 161 -28.21 -3.37 -7.68
C ASP A 161 -27.70 -2.73 -8.99
N ALA A 162 -27.16 -1.50 -8.91
CA ALA A 162 -26.52 -0.85 -10.04
C ALA A 162 -25.34 -1.66 -10.59
N THR A 163 -24.55 -2.31 -9.74
CA THR A 163 -23.42 -3.15 -10.15
C THR A 163 -23.86 -4.55 -10.55
N THR A 164 -24.68 -5.19 -9.72
CA THR A 164 -24.99 -6.63 -9.88
C THR A 164 -25.98 -6.92 -10.99
N LYS A 165 -26.92 -6.01 -11.27
CA LYS A 165 -27.97 -6.17 -12.28
C LYS A 165 -27.65 -5.46 -13.59
N TYR A 166 -26.55 -4.70 -13.68
CA TYR A 166 -26.23 -3.88 -14.86
C TYR A 166 -26.24 -4.68 -16.15
N LEU A 167 -25.53 -5.81 -16.21
CA LEU A 167 -25.47 -6.66 -17.39
C LEU A 167 -26.79 -7.36 -17.71
N SER A 168 -27.67 -7.58 -16.74
CA SER A 168 -28.99 -8.15 -17.00
C SER A 168 -29.95 -7.16 -17.68
N VAL A 169 -29.75 -5.85 -17.42
CA VAL A 169 -30.52 -4.76 -18.03
C VAL A 169 -29.92 -4.33 -19.36
N TYR A 170 -28.58 -4.29 -19.45
CA TYR A 170 -27.83 -3.84 -20.63
C TYR A 170 -26.85 -4.92 -21.12
N PRO A 171 -27.32 -6.03 -21.72
CA PRO A 171 -26.44 -7.15 -22.10
C PRO A 171 -25.41 -6.80 -23.18
N ASP A 172 -25.69 -5.77 -23.99
CA ASP A 172 -24.80 -5.31 -25.06
C ASP A 172 -23.63 -4.45 -24.55
N ARG A 173 -23.67 -4.00 -23.27
CA ARG A 173 -22.67 -3.09 -22.68
C ARG A 173 -21.59 -3.81 -21.86
N THR A 174 -21.11 -4.94 -22.35
CA THR A 174 -20.03 -5.72 -21.69
C THR A 174 -18.68 -4.99 -21.63
N GLY A 175 -18.47 -3.99 -22.49
CA GLY A 175 -17.28 -3.15 -22.54
C GLY A 175 -17.26 -2.00 -21.55
N ASP A 176 -18.37 -1.73 -20.86
CA ASP A 176 -18.46 -0.60 -19.95
C ASP A 176 -17.51 -0.77 -18.73
N ALA A 177 -16.97 0.36 -18.29
CA ALA A 177 -16.00 0.40 -17.20
C ALA A 177 -16.49 -0.28 -15.91
N VAL A 178 -17.79 -0.17 -15.61
CA VAL A 178 -18.39 -0.80 -14.41
C VAL A 178 -18.25 -2.32 -14.44
N VAL A 179 -18.51 -2.93 -15.60
CA VAL A 179 -18.41 -4.38 -15.79
C VAL A 179 -16.96 -4.87 -15.68
N GLN A 180 -16.03 -4.06 -16.19
CA GLN A 180 -14.60 -4.39 -16.14
C GLN A 180 -13.98 -4.16 -14.76
N LEU A 181 -14.43 -3.14 -14.04
CA LEU A 181 -13.89 -2.76 -12.73
C LEU A 181 -14.52 -3.56 -11.57
N LEU A 182 -15.79 -3.93 -11.71
CA LEU A 182 -16.53 -4.73 -10.73
C LEU A 182 -17.08 -6.00 -11.43
N PRO A 183 -16.19 -6.91 -11.84
CA PRO A 183 -16.58 -8.07 -12.64
C PRO A 183 -17.40 -9.08 -11.82
N ILE A 184 -18.23 -9.87 -12.53
CA ILE A 184 -19.14 -10.86 -11.98
C ILE A 184 -18.42 -11.92 -11.13
N ASN A 185 -17.20 -12.29 -11.50
CA ASN A 185 -16.37 -13.23 -10.76
C ASN A 185 -15.95 -12.71 -9.36
N LEU A 186 -16.02 -11.42 -9.11
CA LEU A 186 -15.76 -10.85 -7.79
C LEU A 186 -17.03 -10.84 -6.93
N TYR A 187 -18.09 -10.14 -7.37
CA TYR A 187 -19.28 -9.96 -6.52
C TYR A 187 -20.12 -11.22 -6.30
N ASN A 188 -19.96 -12.24 -7.14
CA ASN A 188 -20.59 -13.55 -6.93
C ASN A 188 -19.83 -14.43 -5.93
N GLN A 189 -18.57 -14.15 -5.65
CA GLN A 189 -17.73 -15.01 -4.81
C GLN A 189 -17.36 -14.38 -3.48
N VAL A 190 -17.34 -13.06 -3.41
CA VAL A 190 -16.89 -12.31 -2.24
C VAL A 190 -17.93 -11.28 -1.84
N THR A 191 -18.19 -11.16 -0.55
CA THR A 191 -19.04 -10.08 -0.02
C THR A 191 -18.30 -8.74 -0.03
N LEU A 192 -19.04 -7.64 -0.15
CA LEU A 192 -18.48 -6.29 -0.22
C LEU A 192 -17.47 -5.98 0.92
N PRO A 193 -17.78 -6.25 2.22
CA PRO A 193 -16.84 -5.97 3.30
C PRO A 193 -15.53 -6.76 3.20
N VAL A 194 -15.61 -8.01 2.72
CA VAL A 194 -14.43 -8.85 2.51
C VAL A 194 -13.59 -8.28 1.36
N ALA A 195 -14.22 -7.92 0.24
CA ALA A 195 -13.51 -7.31 -0.90
C ALA A 195 -12.81 -6.00 -0.51
N VAL A 196 -13.46 -5.13 0.29
CA VAL A 196 -12.87 -3.88 0.80
C VAL A 196 -11.65 -4.18 1.68
N ARG A 197 -11.80 -5.11 2.63
CA ARG A 197 -10.70 -5.50 3.52
C ARG A 197 -9.50 -6.02 2.75
N GLU A 198 -9.73 -6.92 1.80
CA GLU A 198 -8.68 -7.53 0.99
C GLU A 198 -7.99 -6.51 0.11
N THR A 199 -8.75 -5.67 -0.60
CA THR A 199 -8.19 -4.58 -1.41
C THR A 199 -7.34 -3.64 -0.55
N PHE A 200 -7.84 -3.26 0.65
CA PHE A 200 -7.13 -2.35 1.55
C PHE A 200 -5.82 -2.96 2.06
N LEU A 201 -5.88 -4.17 2.59
CA LEU A 201 -4.69 -4.80 3.20
C LEU A 201 -3.62 -5.12 2.15
N LEU A 202 -4.00 -5.65 0.98
CA LEU A 202 -3.07 -5.95 -0.09
C LEU A 202 -2.43 -4.67 -0.65
N LEU A 203 -3.19 -3.58 -0.74
CA LEU A 203 -2.68 -2.28 -1.18
C LEU A 203 -1.68 -1.70 -0.17
N VAL A 204 -1.96 -1.80 1.13
CA VAL A 204 -1.02 -1.38 2.19
C VAL A 204 0.28 -2.16 2.12
N LEU A 205 0.21 -3.49 2.01
CA LEU A 205 1.40 -4.34 1.89
C LEU A 205 2.21 -4.01 0.64
N TYR A 206 1.55 -3.75 -0.48
CA TYR A 206 2.21 -3.35 -1.71
C TYR A 206 2.97 -2.02 -1.57
N PHE A 207 2.33 -0.97 -1.04
CA PHE A 207 3.01 0.31 -0.81
C PHE A 207 4.14 0.19 0.20
N PHE A 208 3.95 -0.64 1.22
CA PHE A 208 4.99 -0.90 2.20
C PHE A 208 6.20 -1.57 1.56
N LEU A 209 5.99 -2.58 0.71
CA LEU A 209 7.04 -3.23 -0.07
C LEU A 209 7.85 -2.21 -0.89
N LEU A 210 7.17 -1.33 -1.65
CA LEU A 210 7.84 -0.30 -2.45
C LEU A 210 8.67 0.64 -1.56
N ALA A 211 8.13 1.08 -0.43
CA ALA A 211 8.89 1.90 0.51
C ALA A 211 10.12 1.19 1.08
N LEU A 212 10.03 -0.12 1.34
CA LEU A 212 11.17 -0.92 1.81
C LEU A 212 12.28 -1.04 0.76
N VAL A 213 11.94 -1.19 -0.51
CA VAL A 213 12.92 -1.21 -1.62
C VAL A 213 13.63 0.14 -1.72
N LEU A 214 12.90 1.27 -1.62
CA LEU A 214 13.50 2.61 -1.58
C LEU A 214 14.41 2.77 -0.37
N LEU A 215 13.98 2.33 0.82
CA LEU A 215 14.80 2.41 2.03
C LEU A 215 16.08 1.61 1.87
N LEU A 216 15.99 0.36 1.45
CA LEU A 216 17.14 -0.52 1.29
C LEU A 216 18.14 0.06 0.29
N SER A 217 17.68 0.52 -0.87
CA SER A 217 18.54 1.14 -1.90
C SER A 217 19.25 2.40 -1.40
N SER A 218 18.55 3.21 -0.59
CA SER A 218 19.16 4.37 0.06
C SER A 218 20.21 4.00 1.10
N LEU A 219 19.97 2.95 1.89
CA LEU A 219 20.94 2.44 2.87
C LEU A 219 22.21 1.90 2.23
N VAL A 220 22.11 1.33 1.03
CA VAL A 220 23.25 0.89 0.21
C VAL A 220 23.96 2.07 -0.45
N GLY A 221 23.36 3.26 -0.47
CA GLY A 221 23.94 4.47 -1.08
C GLY A 221 23.53 4.72 -2.53
N HIS A 222 22.57 3.99 -3.06
CA HIS A 222 22.14 4.05 -4.46
C HIS A 222 20.64 4.32 -4.59
N LYS A 223 20.16 5.47 -4.12
CA LYS A 223 18.73 5.84 -4.15
C LYS A 223 18.07 5.68 -5.53
N GLY A 224 18.78 6.06 -6.61
CA GLY A 224 18.26 5.96 -7.97
C GLY A 224 17.94 4.53 -8.40
N ILE A 225 18.71 3.54 -7.94
CA ILE A 225 18.47 2.14 -8.24
C ILE A 225 17.16 1.67 -7.65
N GLY A 226 16.81 2.11 -6.43
CA GLY A 226 15.54 1.78 -5.80
C GLY A 226 14.35 2.26 -6.62
N ILE A 227 14.38 3.50 -7.08
CA ILE A 227 13.31 4.07 -7.92
C ILE A 227 13.15 3.28 -9.23
N ILE A 228 14.28 2.90 -9.86
CA ILE A 228 14.27 2.11 -11.11
C ILE A 228 13.71 0.71 -10.84
N MET A 229 14.11 0.06 -9.74
CA MET A 229 13.60 -1.26 -9.36
C MET A 229 12.09 -1.23 -9.10
N ASP A 230 11.62 -0.26 -8.33
CA ASP A 230 10.20 -0.09 -8.06
C ASP A 230 9.41 0.23 -9.34
N GLY A 231 9.95 1.11 -10.19
CA GLY A 231 9.37 1.39 -11.50
C GLY A 231 9.24 0.12 -12.35
N PHE A 232 10.27 -0.74 -12.34
CA PHE A 232 10.22 -2.03 -13.03
C PHE A 232 9.17 -2.97 -12.41
N LEU A 233 9.06 -3.04 -11.09
CA LEU A 233 8.04 -3.86 -10.42
C LEU A 233 6.63 -3.39 -10.75
N VAL A 234 6.40 -2.08 -10.79
CA VAL A 234 5.08 -1.49 -11.11
C VAL A 234 4.74 -1.68 -12.58
N VAL A 235 5.59 -1.20 -13.48
CA VAL A 235 5.32 -1.23 -14.94
C VAL A 235 5.35 -2.65 -15.48
N GLY A 236 6.37 -3.45 -15.10
CA GLY A 236 6.47 -4.85 -15.50
C GLY A 236 5.30 -5.68 -15.00
N GLY A 237 4.90 -5.48 -13.74
CA GLY A 237 3.72 -6.12 -13.15
C GLY A 237 2.45 -5.77 -13.93
N THR A 238 2.25 -4.49 -14.29
CA THR A 238 1.09 -4.04 -15.07
C THR A 238 1.03 -4.70 -16.45
N ILE A 239 2.16 -4.74 -17.16
CA ILE A 239 2.23 -5.35 -18.50
C ILE A 239 1.90 -6.85 -18.43
N LEU A 240 2.44 -7.56 -17.43
CA LEU A 240 2.20 -8.99 -17.27
C LEU A 240 0.77 -9.30 -16.85
N CYS A 241 0.15 -8.47 -16.02
CA CYS A 241 -1.27 -8.58 -15.66
C CYS A 241 -2.16 -8.32 -16.88
N ALA A 242 -1.84 -7.32 -17.70
CA ALA A 242 -2.58 -7.04 -18.94
C ALA A 242 -2.45 -8.18 -19.97
N ALA A 243 -1.27 -8.79 -20.06
CA ALA A 243 -1.01 -9.94 -20.91
C ALA A 243 -1.59 -11.27 -20.37
N ARG A 244 -2.17 -11.27 -19.16
CA ARG A 244 -2.67 -12.46 -18.45
C ARG A 244 -1.66 -13.63 -18.42
N SER A 245 -0.38 -13.29 -18.29
CA SER A 245 0.70 -14.27 -18.25
C SER A 245 0.74 -15.00 -16.90
N GLN A 246 1.05 -16.30 -16.89
CA GLN A 246 1.25 -17.03 -15.63
C GLN A 246 2.38 -16.46 -14.77
N ILE A 247 3.36 -15.81 -15.40
CA ILE A 247 4.49 -15.15 -14.72
C ILE A 247 4.03 -13.91 -13.90
N GLN A 248 2.81 -13.39 -14.13
CA GLN A 248 2.27 -12.25 -13.39
C GLN A 248 2.35 -12.44 -11.87
N TRP A 249 2.18 -13.69 -11.38
CA TRP A 249 2.25 -14.01 -9.94
C TRP A 249 3.64 -13.89 -9.32
N LEU A 250 4.67 -13.64 -10.11
CA LEU A 250 6.00 -13.28 -9.60
C LEU A 250 6.06 -11.80 -9.19
N PHE A 251 5.18 -10.98 -9.74
CA PHE A 251 5.16 -9.53 -9.51
C PHE A 251 4.15 -9.15 -8.44
N PRO A 252 4.49 -8.21 -7.54
CA PRO A 252 3.64 -7.83 -6.43
C PRO A 252 2.29 -7.25 -6.89
N MET A 253 2.23 -6.64 -8.08
CA MET A 253 1.01 -6.05 -8.59
C MET A 253 -0.13 -7.07 -8.81
N ALA A 254 0.16 -8.26 -9.32
CA ALA A 254 -0.88 -9.29 -9.53
C ALA A 254 -1.55 -9.69 -8.21
N HIS A 255 -0.79 -9.68 -7.12
CA HIS A 255 -1.28 -10.00 -5.78
C HIS A 255 -2.18 -8.91 -5.19
N THR A 256 -2.09 -7.66 -5.69
CA THR A 256 -2.92 -6.55 -5.19
C THR A 256 -4.30 -6.48 -5.81
N ILE A 257 -4.55 -7.19 -6.92
CA ILE A 257 -5.81 -7.14 -7.66
C ILE A 257 -6.75 -8.26 -7.20
N PRO A 258 -7.79 -7.99 -6.37
CA PRO A 258 -8.61 -9.06 -5.80
C PRO A 258 -9.31 -9.94 -6.84
N TRP A 259 -9.85 -9.35 -7.92
CA TRP A 259 -10.60 -10.13 -8.91
C TRP A 259 -9.74 -11.14 -9.69
N LEU A 260 -8.44 -10.90 -9.85
CA LEU A 260 -7.53 -11.86 -10.51
C LEU A 260 -7.42 -13.20 -9.77
N HIS A 261 -7.73 -13.20 -8.46
CA HIS A 261 -7.69 -14.41 -7.63
C HIS A 261 -8.85 -15.34 -7.89
N TYR A 262 -9.94 -14.85 -8.54
CA TYR A 262 -11.17 -15.61 -8.75
C TYR A 262 -11.36 -15.91 -10.24
N SER A 263 -11.74 -17.18 -10.54
CA SER A 263 -12.11 -17.57 -11.89
C SER A 263 -13.54 -17.14 -12.20
N GLU A 264 -13.93 -17.20 -13.46
CA GLU A 264 -15.32 -16.99 -13.89
C GLU A 264 -16.26 -18.05 -13.31
N TYR A 265 -15.73 -19.22 -12.93
CA TYR A 265 -16.50 -20.30 -12.32
C TYR A 265 -16.66 -20.07 -10.82
N TYR A 266 -17.89 -20.20 -10.36
CA TYR A 266 -18.26 -20.02 -8.95
C TYR A 266 -17.37 -20.85 -8.02
N ARG A 267 -16.81 -20.20 -6.98
CA ARG A 267 -15.97 -20.79 -5.92
C ARG A 267 -14.62 -21.39 -6.38
N LYS A 268 -14.20 -21.16 -7.60
CA LYS A 268 -12.86 -21.60 -8.03
C LYS A 268 -11.87 -20.44 -7.96
N GLN A 269 -10.91 -20.55 -7.05
CA GLN A 269 -9.78 -19.60 -6.99
C GLN A 269 -8.72 -19.99 -8.01
N VAL A 270 -8.20 -19.02 -8.73
CA VAL A 270 -7.02 -19.15 -9.61
C VAL A 270 -5.76 -19.15 -8.77
N PHE A 271 -5.70 -18.23 -7.81
CA PHE A 271 -4.63 -18.13 -6.83
C PHE A 271 -5.25 -17.81 -5.45
N PRO A 272 -4.88 -18.54 -4.38
CA PRO A 272 -5.45 -18.31 -3.08
C PRO A 272 -4.98 -16.96 -2.50
N ILE A 273 -5.91 -16.15 -1.97
CA ILE A 273 -5.59 -14.85 -1.38
C ILE A 273 -4.59 -14.98 -0.22
N ILE A 274 -4.68 -16.07 0.56
CA ILE A 274 -3.70 -16.36 1.62
C ILE A 274 -2.29 -16.45 1.04
N GLY A 275 -2.13 -17.01 -0.16
CA GLY A 275 -0.84 -17.06 -0.86
C GLY A 275 -0.28 -15.65 -1.14
N SER A 276 -1.15 -14.69 -1.47
CA SER A 276 -0.73 -13.30 -1.68
C SER A 276 -0.31 -12.60 -0.39
N TYR A 277 -1.00 -12.85 0.71
CA TYR A 277 -0.54 -12.37 2.02
C TYR A 277 0.81 -12.97 2.41
N LEU A 278 0.99 -14.28 2.22
CA LEU A 278 2.27 -14.93 2.50
C LEU A 278 3.41 -14.41 1.62
N TYR A 279 3.11 -14.14 0.34
CA TYR A 279 4.07 -13.54 -0.60
C TYR A 279 4.57 -12.19 -0.07
N PHE A 280 3.66 -11.25 0.24
CA PHE A 280 4.04 -9.94 0.76
C PHE A 280 4.75 -10.04 2.10
N VAL A 281 4.20 -10.78 3.06
CA VAL A 281 4.79 -10.90 4.40
C VAL A 281 6.20 -11.50 4.33
N ALA A 282 6.43 -12.51 3.48
CA ALA A 282 7.75 -13.12 3.33
C ALA A 282 8.77 -12.12 2.75
N ILE A 283 8.41 -11.40 1.68
CA ILE A 283 9.31 -10.42 1.06
C ILE A 283 9.55 -9.24 2.00
N ASP A 284 8.50 -8.72 2.64
CA ASP A 284 8.62 -7.59 3.56
C ASP A 284 9.52 -7.94 4.76
N ILE A 285 9.40 -9.12 5.33
CA ILE A 285 10.28 -9.58 6.41
C ILE A 285 11.74 -9.66 5.93
N ILE A 286 11.98 -10.23 4.74
CA ILE A 286 13.33 -10.29 4.16
C ILE A 286 13.91 -8.88 3.98
N LEU A 287 13.13 -7.96 3.40
CA LEU A 287 13.56 -6.57 3.18
C LEU A 287 13.80 -5.83 4.51
N ILE A 288 12.96 -6.01 5.52
CA ILE A 288 13.16 -5.44 6.86
C ILE A 288 14.47 -5.94 7.47
N LEU A 289 14.72 -7.25 7.41
CA LEU A 289 15.97 -7.83 7.93
C LEU A 289 17.19 -7.28 7.18
N LEU A 290 17.11 -7.13 5.85
CA LEU A 290 18.15 -6.51 5.04
C LEU A 290 18.36 -5.04 5.42
N CYS A 291 17.30 -4.26 5.58
CA CYS A 291 17.39 -2.85 6.01
C CYS A 291 18.05 -2.73 7.39
N LEU A 292 17.69 -3.60 8.35
CA LEU A 292 18.29 -3.60 9.68
C LEU A 292 19.78 -3.99 9.63
N THR A 293 20.15 -5.03 8.89
CA THR A 293 21.54 -5.51 8.80
C THR A 293 22.43 -4.50 8.07
N VAL A 294 21.98 -3.97 6.92
CA VAL A 294 22.72 -2.99 6.13
C VAL A 294 22.79 -1.65 6.86
N GLY A 295 21.69 -1.19 7.44
CA GLY A 295 21.62 0.10 8.12
C GLY A 295 22.50 0.16 9.39
N VAL A 296 22.68 -0.97 10.08
CA VAL A 296 23.57 -1.05 11.24
C VAL A 296 25.04 -1.18 10.81
N LYS A 297 25.32 -1.95 9.74
CA LYS A 297 26.70 -2.31 9.33
C LYS A 297 27.38 -1.21 8.50
N HIS A 298 26.70 -0.65 7.48
CA HIS A 298 27.35 0.19 6.46
C HIS A 298 27.42 1.68 6.78
N ARG A 299 26.78 2.18 7.80
CA ARG A 299 26.93 3.58 8.18
C ARG A 299 28.18 3.81 8.99
N LYS A 300 29.32 3.99 8.28
CA LYS A 300 30.42 4.78 8.82
C LYS A 300 29.92 6.23 8.92
N VAL A 301 29.98 6.78 10.12
CA VAL A 301 29.71 8.20 10.43
C VAL A 301 30.61 9.10 9.58
#